data_408459f778b0ba8ba5344968e65a24c6
#
_entry.id   408459f778b0ba8ba5344968e65a24c6
#
_cell.length_a   1.000
_cell.length_b   1.000
_cell.length_c   1.000
_cell.angle_alpha   90.00
_cell.angle_beta   90.00
_cell.angle_gamma   90.00
#
_symmetry.space_group_name_H-M   'P 1'
#
loop_
_entity.id
_entity.type
_entity.pdbx_description
1 polymer ?
#
loop_
_entity_poly.entity_id
_entity_poly.type
_entity_poly.pdbx_seq_one_letter_code
_entity_poly.pdbx_strand_id
1 'polypeptide(L)'
;TTGLVTDETALRLLDLVEDPANWTVQERIFGIAHYLASTAEDGPDFSLGDGRYSDYLDGASDIPTAVASVEIGEVGGDVWHIRHLTGAMAESIERMTGEVEGISGRLHWLLGGMACQMVRSGESVPDASDGEGAFDEFLVGRMRVMSAFPESDFAALMTKYMIGRDKLHHLFRIEFTSDGIVAMPKGG
;
A
#
# COMPACT_ATOMS: atom_id res chain seq x y z
N THR A 1 -14.40 1.99 -0.11
CA THR A 1 -13.35 2.85 0.49
C THR A 1 -12.02 2.71 -0.22
N THR A 2 -11.68 1.51 -0.74
CA THR A 2 -10.43 1.32 -1.51
C THR A 2 -10.39 2.19 -2.75
N GLY A 3 -11.46 2.24 -3.54
CA GLY A 3 -11.52 3.08 -4.73
C GLY A 3 -11.27 4.57 -4.44
N LEU A 4 -11.74 5.08 -3.29
CA LEU A 4 -11.47 6.47 -2.90
C LEU A 4 -10.00 6.71 -2.54
N VAL A 5 -9.33 5.73 -1.94
CA VAL A 5 -7.91 5.82 -1.55
C VAL A 5 -6.98 5.66 -2.75
N THR A 6 -7.35 4.83 -3.72
CA THR A 6 -6.57 4.60 -4.94
C THR A 6 -6.87 5.64 -6.03
N ASP A 7 -8.07 6.24 -6.05
CA ASP A 7 -8.51 7.17 -7.08
C ASP A 7 -7.92 8.59 -6.87
N GLU A 8 -6.90 8.93 -7.64
CA GLU A 8 -6.31 10.27 -7.68
C GLU A 8 -7.34 11.36 -8.04
N THR A 9 -8.31 11.03 -8.92
CA THR A 9 -9.33 11.97 -9.34
C THR A 9 -10.19 12.38 -8.16
N ALA A 10 -10.55 11.45 -7.29
CA ALA A 10 -11.32 11.73 -6.08
C ALA A 10 -10.55 12.67 -5.13
N LEU A 11 -9.24 12.44 -4.93
CA LEU A 11 -8.40 13.31 -4.10
C LEU A 11 -8.25 14.72 -4.67
N ARG A 12 -8.11 14.85 -5.98
CA ARG A 12 -8.06 16.15 -6.68
C ARG A 12 -9.40 16.89 -6.61
N LEU A 13 -10.52 16.16 -6.76
CA LEU A 13 -11.87 16.75 -6.65
C LEU A 13 -12.17 17.27 -5.24
N LEU A 14 -11.54 16.68 -4.20
CA LEU A 14 -11.63 17.17 -2.84
C LEU A 14 -10.72 18.38 -2.58
N ASP A 15 -9.97 18.84 -3.59
CA ASP A 15 -9.02 19.97 -3.51
C ASP A 15 -7.99 19.81 -2.39
N LEU A 16 -7.62 18.56 -2.09
CA LEU A 16 -6.67 18.24 -1.01
C LEU A 16 -5.24 18.32 -1.48
N VAL A 17 -4.99 17.91 -2.74
CA VAL A 17 -3.66 17.82 -3.33
C VAL A 17 -3.70 18.05 -4.84
N GLU A 18 -2.61 18.61 -5.39
CA GLU A 18 -2.46 18.78 -6.85
C GLU A 18 -2.02 17.50 -7.53
N ASP A 19 -1.09 16.76 -6.91
CA ASP A 19 -0.55 15.49 -7.42
C ASP A 19 -0.34 14.48 -6.30
N PRO A 20 -1.32 13.57 -6.06
CA PRO A 20 -1.24 12.57 -5.02
C PRO A 20 -0.55 11.25 -5.46
N ALA A 21 0.01 11.17 -6.68
CA ALA A 21 0.54 9.93 -7.23
C ALA A 21 1.60 9.28 -6.33
N ASN A 22 2.54 10.10 -5.83
CA ASN A 22 3.65 9.67 -4.99
C ASN A 22 3.34 9.65 -3.48
N TRP A 23 2.16 10.06 -3.09
CA TRP A 23 1.75 9.92 -1.70
C TRP A 23 1.61 8.44 -1.35
N THR A 24 2.06 8.07 -0.16
CA THR A 24 1.79 6.72 0.35
C THR A 24 0.30 6.50 0.53
N VAL A 25 -0.14 5.26 0.50
CA VAL A 25 -1.54 4.92 0.78
C VAL A 25 -1.97 5.46 2.15
N GLN A 26 -1.08 5.43 3.16
CA GLN A 26 -1.36 5.96 4.48
C GLN A 26 -1.55 7.48 4.47
N GLU A 27 -0.74 8.22 3.72
CA GLU A 27 -0.89 9.68 3.53
C GLU A 27 -2.18 10.03 2.80
N ARG A 28 -2.57 9.25 1.79
CA ARG A 28 -3.87 9.43 1.11
C ARG A 28 -5.05 9.21 2.06
N ILE A 29 -5.01 8.15 2.87
CA ILE A 29 -6.04 7.90 3.91
C ILE A 29 -6.08 9.06 4.89
N PHE A 30 -4.93 9.55 5.34
CA PHE A 30 -4.84 10.67 6.28
C PHE A 30 -5.44 11.95 5.70
N GLY A 31 -5.12 12.30 4.46
CA GLY A 31 -5.66 13.48 3.79
C GLY A 31 -7.20 13.46 3.71
N ILE A 32 -7.78 12.32 3.31
CA ILE A 32 -9.23 12.14 3.26
C ILE A 32 -9.86 12.20 4.65
N ALA A 33 -9.26 11.49 5.62
CA ALA A 33 -9.76 11.47 6.99
C ALA A 33 -9.68 12.86 7.65
N HIS A 34 -8.62 13.62 7.37
CA HIS A 34 -8.47 15.01 7.85
C HIS A 34 -9.56 15.92 7.28
N TYR A 35 -9.85 15.79 5.98
CA TYR A 35 -10.97 16.51 5.37
C TYR A 35 -12.31 16.14 6.03
N LEU A 36 -12.59 14.86 6.21
CA LEU A 36 -13.80 14.39 6.88
C LEU A 36 -13.89 14.92 8.31
N ALA A 37 -12.79 14.91 9.06
CA ALA A 37 -12.72 15.44 10.41
C ALA A 37 -13.07 16.94 10.49
N SER A 38 -12.74 17.71 9.45
CA SER A 38 -13.06 19.15 9.38
C SER A 38 -14.51 19.46 9.01
N THR A 39 -15.23 18.48 8.43
CA THR A 39 -16.57 18.67 7.88
C THR A 39 -17.64 17.80 8.56
N ALA A 40 -17.23 16.85 9.42
CA ALA A 40 -18.15 15.92 10.07
C ALA A 40 -19.04 16.62 11.11
N GLU A 41 -20.32 16.25 11.14
CA GLU A 41 -21.30 16.78 12.09
C GLU A 41 -21.00 16.40 13.54
N ASP A 42 -20.38 15.21 13.77
CA ASP A 42 -20.00 14.69 15.08
C ASP A 42 -18.58 15.10 15.53
N GLY A 43 -17.97 16.06 14.81
CA GLY A 43 -16.71 16.71 15.18
C GLY A 43 -15.45 16.07 14.59
N PRO A 44 -14.27 16.56 15.00
CA PRO A 44 -13.00 16.13 14.40
C PRO A 44 -12.62 14.67 14.69
N ASP A 45 -13.16 14.09 15.75
CA ASP A 45 -13.04 12.66 16.05
C ASP A 45 -14.34 11.93 15.65
N PHE A 46 -14.65 11.98 14.36
CA PHE A 46 -15.88 11.46 13.79
C PHE A 46 -16.00 9.94 13.90
N SER A 47 -17.22 9.43 13.78
CA SER A 47 -17.51 7.99 13.76
C SER A 47 -16.94 7.34 12.50
N LEU A 48 -16.17 6.26 12.67
CA LEU A 48 -15.55 5.51 11.59
C LEU A 48 -15.69 4.00 11.86
N GLY A 49 -16.48 3.32 11.03
CA GLY A 49 -16.80 1.92 11.28
C GLY A 49 -17.46 1.73 12.65
N ASP A 50 -16.94 0.82 13.45
CA ASP A 50 -17.41 0.53 14.81
C ASP A 50 -16.73 1.38 15.91
N GLY A 51 -15.87 2.35 15.51
CA GLY A 51 -15.08 3.17 16.43
C GLY A 51 -15.05 4.66 16.05
N ARG A 52 -13.99 5.31 16.49
CA ARG A 52 -13.69 6.72 16.23
C ARG A 52 -12.45 6.87 15.38
N TYR A 53 -12.29 7.99 14.70
CA TYR A 53 -11.11 8.28 13.90
C TYR A 53 -9.80 8.14 14.68
N SER A 54 -9.77 8.59 15.93
CA SER A 54 -8.59 8.46 16.82
C SER A 54 -8.17 7.02 17.10
N ASP A 55 -9.09 6.06 17.00
CA ASP A 55 -8.79 4.64 17.20
C ASP A 55 -7.91 4.07 16.07
N TYR A 56 -7.93 4.70 14.91
CA TYR A 56 -7.20 4.26 13.70
C TYR A 56 -5.85 4.93 13.54
N LEU A 57 -5.64 6.13 14.12
CA LEU A 57 -4.36 6.83 14.03
C LEU A 57 -3.27 6.12 14.82
N ASP A 58 -2.15 5.82 14.18
CA ASP A 58 -0.94 5.40 14.88
C ASP A 58 -0.36 6.61 15.66
N GLY A 59 0.24 6.35 16.82
CA GLY A 59 0.85 7.38 17.66
C GLY A 59 2.04 8.10 17.01
N ALA A 60 2.49 7.64 15.84
CA ALA A 60 3.53 8.26 15.02
C ALA A 60 2.99 9.29 14.00
N SER A 61 1.74 9.74 14.15
CA SER A 61 1.00 10.58 13.20
C SER A 61 1.67 11.91 12.80
N ASP A 62 2.67 12.38 13.54
CA ASP A 62 3.39 13.61 13.24
C ASP A 62 4.69 13.38 12.45
N ILE A 63 4.98 12.15 12.09
CA ILE A 63 6.25 11.81 11.44
C ILE A 63 6.01 11.66 9.94
N PRO A 64 6.53 12.59 9.12
CA PRO A 64 6.63 12.33 7.69
C PRO A 64 7.48 11.06 7.47
N THR A 65 7.30 10.41 6.35
CA THR A 65 8.04 9.21 5.91
C THR A 65 9.56 9.40 5.99
N ALA A 66 10.11 9.38 7.20
CA ALA A 66 11.52 9.62 7.45
C ALA A 66 12.41 8.49 6.88
N VAL A 67 11.83 7.29 6.69
CA VAL A 67 12.54 6.11 6.17
C VAL A 67 11.94 5.75 4.83
N ALA A 68 12.71 5.94 3.76
CA ALA A 68 12.25 5.65 2.38
C ALA A 68 12.12 4.14 2.11
N SER A 69 13.02 3.34 2.67
CA SER A 69 13.03 1.88 2.53
C SER A 69 13.75 1.20 3.70
N VAL A 70 13.46 -0.08 3.89
CA VAL A 70 14.07 -0.92 4.93
C VAL A 70 14.64 -2.17 4.28
N GLU A 71 15.90 -2.51 4.56
CA GLU A 71 16.47 -3.79 4.18
C GLU A 71 15.81 -4.91 5.01
N ILE A 72 15.38 -5.96 4.32
CA ILE A 72 14.71 -7.11 4.94
C ILE A 72 15.53 -8.41 4.81
N GLY A 73 16.72 -8.33 4.23
CA GLY A 73 17.71 -9.39 4.14
C GLY A 73 17.57 -10.29 2.91
N GLU A 74 18.31 -11.39 2.92
CA GLU A 74 18.46 -12.28 1.77
C GLU A 74 17.36 -13.36 1.70
N VAL A 75 16.82 -13.56 0.50
CA VAL A 75 15.96 -14.70 0.13
C VAL A 75 16.30 -15.14 -1.30
N GLY A 76 16.53 -16.44 -1.49
CA GLY A 76 16.81 -17.00 -2.81
C GLY A 76 18.12 -16.50 -3.43
N GLY A 77 19.09 -16.02 -2.63
CA GLY A 77 20.35 -15.45 -3.08
C GLY A 77 20.33 -13.96 -3.41
N ASP A 78 19.16 -13.33 -3.32
CA ASP A 78 18.99 -11.88 -3.51
C ASP A 78 18.77 -11.17 -2.18
N VAL A 79 19.36 -9.97 -2.01
CA VAL A 79 19.11 -9.06 -0.89
C VAL A 79 17.93 -8.16 -1.26
N TRP A 80 16.93 -8.14 -0.39
CA TRP A 80 15.68 -7.43 -0.61
C TRP A 80 15.52 -6.22 0.31
N HIS A 81 14.92 -5.17 -0.24
CA HIS A 81 14.46 -3.98 0.47
C HIS A 81 12.95 -3.85 0.29
N ILE A 82 12.28 -3.31 1.28
CA ILE A 82 10.87 -2.92 1.19
C ILE A 82 10.76 -1.40 1.22
N ARG A 83 9.94 -0.85 0.35
CA ARG A 83 9.59 0.58 0.26
C ARG A 83 8.12 0.81 0.56
N HIS A 84 7.73 2.06 0.75
CA HIS A 84 6.33 2.41 0.97
C HIS A 84 5.44 2.02 -0.21
N LEU A 85 4.21 1.64 0.09
CA LEU A 85 3.16 1.48 -0.92
C LEU A 85 2.59 2.86 -1.23
N THR A 86 2.85 3.36 -2.43
CA THR A 86 2.30 4.64 -2.91
C THR A 86 0.89 4.46 -3.46
N GLY A 87 0.17 5.57 -3.59
CA GLY A 87 -1.14 5.57 -4.22
C GLY A 87 -1.10 5.09 -5.67
N ALA A 88 -0.11 5.53 -6.46
CA ALA A 88 0.06 5.08 -7.84
C ALA A 88 0.29 3.57 -7.95
N MET A 89 1.07 2.97 -7.01
CA MET A 89 1.22 1.51 -6.93
C MET A 89 -0.12 0.82 -6.63
N ALA A 90 -0.89 1.35 -5.67
CA ALA A 90 -2.20 0.78 -5.32
C ALA A 90 -3.19 0.85 -6.48
N GLU A 91 -3.21 1.95 -7.23
CA GLU A 91 -4.00 2.10 -8.46
C GLU A 91 -3.60 1.07 -9.53
N SER A 92 -2.30 0.82 -9.71
CA SER A 92 -1.80 -0.21 -10.62
C SER A 92 -2.25 -1.61 -10.17
N ILE A 93 -2.17 -1.94 -8.87
CA ILE A 93 -2.64 -3.22 -8.35
C ILE A 93 -4.14 -3.40 -8.64
N GLU A 94 -4.95 -2.38 -8.38
CA GLU A 94 -6.40 -2.42 -8.65
C GLU A 94 -6.68 -2.62 -10.14
N ARG A 95 -6.02 -1.88 -11.01
CA ARG A 95 -6.17 -1.94 -12.46
C ARG A 95 -5.78 -3.30 -13.04
N MET A 96 -4.77 -3.96 -12.48
CA MET A 96 -4.26 -5.27 -12.93
C MET A 96 -5.04 -6.47 -12.34
N THR A 97 -6.19 -6.25 -11.75
CA THR A 97 -7.07 -7.32 -11.25
C THR A 97 -7.48 -8.26 -12.39
N GLY A 98 -7.21 -9.55 -12.21
CA GLY A 98 -7.54 -10.59 -13.21
C GLY A 98 -6.44 -10.87 -14.24
N GLU A 99 -5.36 -10.08 -14.29
CA GLU A 99 -4.26 -10.25 -15.26
C GLU A 99 -3.32 -11.42 -14.93
N VAL A 100 -3.35 -11.93 -13.70
CA VAL A 100 -2.58 -13.10 -13.28
C VAL A 100 -3.53 -14.26 -13.00
N GLU A 101 -3.44 -15.30 -13.83
CA GLU A 101 -4.32 -16.47 -13.75
C GLU A 101 -4.23 -17.15 -12.36
N GLY A 102 -5.38 -17.49 -11.79
CA GLY A 102 -5.48 -18.16 -10.49
C GLY A 102 -5.24 -17.24 -9.28
N ILE A 103 -4.95 -15.96 -9.48
CA ILE A 103 -4.70 -14.99 -8.42
C ILE A 103 -5.86 -13.99 -8.35
N SER A 104 -6.56 -13.95 -7.21
CA SER A 104 -7.72 -13.05 -7.02
C SER A 104 -7.92 -12.66 -5.56
N GLY A 105 -8.81 -11.72 -5.32
CA GLY A 105 -9.21 -11.28 -3.99
C GLY A 105 -8.03 -10.82 -3.13
N ARG A 106 -7.99 -11.23 -1.87
CA ARG A 106 -6.92 -10.85 -0.94
C ARG A 106 -5.53 -11.25 -1.42
N LEU A 107 -5.40 -12.41 -2.08
CA LEU A 107 -4.11 -12.88 -2.60
C LEU A 107 -3.59 -11.96 -3.70
N HIS A 108 -4.47 -11.43 -4.56
CA HIS A 108 -4.09 -10.44 -5.57
C HIS A 108 -3.49 -9.20 -4.94
N TRP A 109 -4.15 -8.64 -3.92
CA TRP A 109 -3.66 -7.46 -3.22
C TRP A 109 -2.36 -7.70 -2.46
N LEU A 110 -2.25 -8.85 -1.77
CA LEU A 110 -1.03 -9.22 -1.07
C LEU A 110 0.15 -9.39 -2.02
N LEU A 111 -0.04 -10.17 -3.08
CA LEU A 111 1.01 -10.42 -4.06
C LEU A 111 1.37 -9.14 -4.85
N GLY A 112 0.39 -8.32 -5.19
CA GLY A 112 0.59 -7.03 -5.81
C GLY A 112 1.37 -6.08 -4.89
N GLY A 113 1.03 -6.01 -3.62
CA GLY A 113 1.76 -5.24 -2.62
C GLY A 113 3.23 -5.69 -2.50
N MET A 114 3.46 -6.99 -2.39
CA MET A 114 4.81 -7.56 -2.41
C MET A 114 5.57 -7.18 -3.69
N ALA A 115 4.96 -7.34 -4.84
CA ALA A 115 5.57 -7.06 -6.14
C ALA A 115 5.91 -5.57 -6.32
N CYS A 116 5.09 -4.65 -5.81
CA CYS A 116 5.34 -3.22 -5.86
C CYS A 116 6.40 -2.75 -4.87
N GLN A 117 6.32 -3.24 -3.63
CA GLN A 117 7.11 -2.71 -2.52
C GLN A 117 8.47 -3.35 -2.37
N MET A 118 8.63 -4.61 -2.78
CA MET A 118 9.90 -5.32 -2.63
C MET A 118 10.81 -5.11 -3.82
N VAL A 119 12.02 -4.65 -3.57
CA VAL A 119 13.04 -4.35 -4.60
C VAL A 119 14.34 -5.05 -4.20
N ARG A 120 14.99 -5.68 -5.17
CA ARG A 120 16.32 -6.29 -4.97
C ARG A 120 17.38 -5.20 -4.95
N SER A 121 18.45 -5.43 -4.21
CA SER A 121 19.60 -4.53 -4.22
C SER A 121 20.15 -4.37 -5.65
N GLY A 122 20.28 -3.11 -6.08
CA GLY A 122 20.78 -2.78 -7.43
C GLY A 122 19.76 -2.95 -8.56
N GLU A 123 18.52 -3.31 -8.27
CA GLU A 123 17.46 -3.42 -9.27
C GLU A 123 16.92 -2.04 -9.66
N SER A 124 16.75 -1.82 -10.97
CA SER A 124 16.01 -0.69 -11.50
C SER A 124 14.55 -1.09 -11.72
N VAL A 125 13.63 -0.34 -11.11
CA VAL A 125 12.20 -0.59 -11.18
C VAL A 125 11.53 0.61 -11.80
N PRO A 126 10.57 0.43 -12.75
CA PRO A 126 9.77 1.54 -13.29
C PRO A 126 9.09 2.34 -12.17
N ASP A 127 8.87 3.62 -12.40
CA ASP A 127 8.11 4.47 -11.48
C ASP A 127 6.60 4.32 -11.75
N ALA A 128 5.84 4.02 -10.72
CA ALA A 128 4.38 3.90 -10.84
C ALA A 128 3.70 5.24 -11.16
N SER A 129 4.33 6.37 -10.81
CA SER A 129 3.81 7.71 -11.08
C SER A 129 3.99 8.18 -12.52
N ASP A 130 4.79 7.48 -13.32
CA ASP A 130 4.95 7.78 -14.75
C ASP A 130 3.72 7.43 -15.61
N GLY A 131 2.67 6.90 -14.98
CA GLY A 131 1.43 6.54 -15.62
C GLY A 131 1.31 5.05 -15.96
N GLU A 132 0.28 4.72 -16.74
CA GLU A 132 -0.04 3.35 -17.14
C GLU A 132 1.02 2.82 -18.13
N GLY A 133 1.24 1.52 -18.09
CA GLY A 133 2.05 0.79 -19.08
C GLY A 133 3.27 0.13 -18.47
N ALA A 134 4.44 0.78 -18.44
CA ALA A 134 5.70 0.13 -18.04
C ALA A 134 5.66 -0.42 -16.61
N PHE A 135 5.05 0.28 -15.67
CA PHE A 135 4.89 -0.21 -14.31
C PHE A 135 3.87 -1.35 -14.22
N ASP A 136 2.76 -1.27 -14.94
CA ASP A 136 1.73 -2.32 -14.97
C ASP A 136 2.30 -3.63 -15.52
N GLU A 137 3.08 -3.56 -16.62
CA GLU A 137 3.76 -4.74 -17.18
C GLU A 137 4.77 -5.33 -16.20
N PHE A 138 5.57 -4.48 -15.54
CA PHE A 138 6.49 -4.89 -14.49
C PHE A 138 5.76 -5.57 -13.33
N LEU A 139 4.68 -4.97 -12.85
CA LEU A 139 3.87 -5.50 -11.74
C LEU A 139 3.33 -6.91 -12.04
N VAL A 140 2.65 -7.07 -13.17
CA VAL A 140 2.09 -8.36 -13.60
C VAL A 140 3.21 -9.40 -13.80
N GLY A 141 4.31 -9.02 -14.45
CA GLY A 141 5.46 -9.88 -14.64
C GLY A 141 6.06 -10.36 -13.32
N ARG A 142 6.21 -9.45 -12.34
CA ARG A 142 6.73 -9.78 -11.01
C ARG A 142 5.76 -10.65 -10.20
N MET A 143 4.47 -10.37 -10.25
CA MET A 143 3.46 -11.21 -9.60
C MET A 143 3.51 -12.65 -10.12
N ARG A 144 3.64 -12.83 -11.43
CA ARG A 144 3.80 -14.17 -12.04
C ARG A 144 5.07 -14.87 -11.56
N VAL A 145 6.20 -14.18 -11.52
CA VAL A 145 7.47 -14.74 -11.03
C VAL A 145 7.36 -15.14 -9.56
N MET A 146 6.82 -14.27 -8.70
CA MET A 146 6.66 -14.55 -7.28
C MET A 146 5.70 -15.70 -7.00
N SER A 147 4.60 -15.79 -7.77
CA SER A 147 3.64 -16.90 -7.64
C SER A 147 4.22 -18.27 -8.04
N ALA A 148 5.30 -18.27 -8.82
CA ALA A 148 6.00 -19.48 -9.24
C ALA A 148 7.22 -19.84 -8.36
N PHE A 149 7.48 -19.09 -7.29
CA PHE A 149 8.57 -19.41 -6.35
C PHE A 149 8.31 -20.75 -5.65
N PRO A 150 9.38 -21.49 -5.28
CA PRO A 150 9.26 -22.59 -4.37
C PRO A 150 8.52 -22.14 -3.09
N GLU A 151 7.65 -23.00 -2.54
CA GLU A 151 6.82 -22.65 -1.38
C GLU A 151 7.64 -22.12 -0.20
N SER A 152 8.82 -22.71 0.07
CA SER A 152 9.74 -22.27 1.12
C SER A 152 10.25 -20.85 0.92
N ASP A 153 10.59 -20.48 -0.32
CA ASP A 153 11.14 -19.18 -0.66
C ASP A 153 10.04 -18.13 -0.63
N PHE A 154 8.85 -18.48 -1.14
CA PHE A 154 7.69 -17.61 -1.06
C PHE A 154 7.28 -17.32 0.39
N ALA A 155 7.23 -18.35 1.25
CA ALA A 155 6.91 -18.19 2.67
C ALA A 155 7.94 -17.32 3.39
N ALA A 156 9.24 -17.53 3.12
CA ALA A 156 10.31 -16.70 3.68
C ALA A 156 10.20 -15.23 3.23
N LEU A 157 9.94 -15.01 1.94
CA LEU A 157 9.78 -13.68 1.38
C LEU A 157 8.55 -12.97 1.97
N MET A 158 7.42 -13.67 2.07
CA MET A 158 6.19 -13.13 2.67
C MET A 158 6.39 -12.76 4.14
N THR A 159 7.07 -13.59 4.92
CA THR A 159 7.37 -13.30 6.33
C THR A 159 8.21 -12.03 6.46
N LYS A 160 9.26 -11.89 5.64
CA LYS A 160 10.11 -10.69 5.62
C LYS A 160 9.34 -9.45 5.15
N TYR A 161 8.46 -9.60 4.17
CA TYR A 161 7.58 -8.53 3.71
C TYR A 161 6.69 -8.01 4.84
N MET A 162 6.03 -8.90 5.58
CA MET A 162 5.16 -8.50 6.70
C MET A 162 5.94 -7.74 7.79
N ILE A 163 7.13 -8.24 8.16
CA ILE A 163 8.00 -7.57 9.15
C ILE A 163 8.45 -6.20 8.63
N GLY A 164 8.86 -6.10 7.38
CA GLY A 164 9.29 -4.84 6.77
C GLY A 164 8.16 -3.84 6.65
N ARG A 165 6.97 -4.31 6.30
CA ARG A 165 5.75 -3.50 6.23
C ARG A 165 5.40 -2.88 7.58
N ASP A 166 5.48 -3.67 8.64
CA ASP A 166 5.24 -3.18 10.00
C ASP A 166 6.21 -2.05 10.41
N LYS A 167 7.46 -2.12 9.95
CA LYS A 167 8.46 -1.06 10.18
C LYS A 167 8.21 0.23 9.40
N LEU A 168 7.41 0.15 8.33
CA LEU A 168 7.07 1.28 7.47
C LEU A 168 5.71 1.93 7.84
N HIS A 169 5.00 1.42 8.83
CA HIS A 169 3.81 2.09 9.36
C HIS A 169 4.18 3.43 9.98
N HIS A 170 3.45 4.48 9.61
CA HIS A 170 3.71 5.83 10.10
C HIS A 170 2.45 6.63 10.47
N LEU A 171 1.30 6.36 9.85
CA LEU A 171 0.03 7.03 10.13
C LEU A 171 -1.07 6.04 10.51
N PHE A 172 -1.22 4.99 9.71
CA PHE A 172 -2.24 3.96 9.89
C PHE A 172 -1.63 2.58 9.72
N ARG A 173 -2.16 1.62 10.47
CA ARG A 173 -1.99 0.22 10.13
C ARG A 173 -2.94 -0.11 9.00
N ILE A 174 -2.43 -0.65 7.89
CA ILE A 174 -3.21 -1.06 6.73
C ILE A 174 -3.20 -2.58 6.57
N GLU A 175 -4.30 -3.13 6.08
CA GLU A 175 -4.43 -4.54 5.74
C GLU A 175 -5.01 -4.71 4.32
N PHE A 176 -4.65 -5.82 3.69
CA PHE A 176 -5.22 -6.23 2.41
C PHE A 176 -6.43 -7.15 2.63
N THR A 177 -7.52 -6.82 1.97
CA THR A 177 -8.75 -7.62 1.96
C THR A 177 -9.04 -8.12 0.54
N SER A 178 -10.14 -8.84 0.35
CA SER A 178 -10.62 -9.20 -1.00
C SER A 178 -11.01 -7.99 -1.84
N ASP A 179 -11.41 -6.91 -1.18
CA ASP A 179 -11.95 -5.71 -1.83
C ASP A 179 -10.95 -4.56 -1.89
N GLY A 180 -9.72 -4.80 -1.43
CA GLY A 180 -8.64 -3.82 -1.51
C GLY A 180 -7.93 -3.55 -0.18
N ILE A 181 -7.61 -2.27 0.06
CA ILE A 181 -6.83 -1.81 1.22
C ILE A 181 -7.77 -1.19 2.25
N VAL A 182 -7.59 -1.57 3.51
CA VAL A 182 -8.34 -1.00 4.63
C VAL A 182 -7.40 -0.53 5.74
N ALA A 183 -7.77 0.55 6.42
CA ALA A 183 -7.12 0.94 7.67
C ALA A 183 -7.72 0.13 8.82
N MET A 184 -6.88 -0.25 9.77
CA MET A 184 -7.24 -1.04 10.94
C MET A 184 -7.11 -0.22 12.22
N PRO A 185 -8.02 -0.38 13.20
CA PRO A 185 -7.86 0.25 14.50
C PRO A 185 -6.68 -0.32 15.28
N LYS A 186 -6.10 0.49 16.18
CA LYS A 186 -4.91 0.15 16.98
C LYS A 186 -5.04 -1.10 17.85
N GLY A 187 -6.25 -1.46 18.24
CA GLY A 187 -6.55 -2.57 19.14
C GLY A 187 -6.99 -3.85 18.45
N GLY A 188 -6.90 -3.92 17.13
CA GLY A 188 -7.36 -5.06 16.33
C GLY A 188 -6.27 -6.11 16.09
#